data_8d87ba7ae607e170c0c9f34a732a0892
#
_entry.id   8d87ba7ae607e170c0c9f34a732a0892
#
_cell.length_a   1.000
_cell.length_b   1.000
_cell.length_c   1.000
_cell.angle_alpha   90.00
_cell.angle_beta   90.00
_cell.angle_gamma   90.00
#
_symmetry.space_group_name_H-M   'P 1'
#
loop_
_entity.id
_entity.type
_entity.pdbx_description
1 polymer ?
#
loop_
_entity_poly.entity_id
_entity_poly.type
_entity_poly.pdbx_seq_one_letter_code
_entity_poly.pdbx_strand_id
1 'polypeptide(L)'
;MRIIGGKLKGIHLNAPASLPVRPTKDMAKEALFNILYNTYDFEDCTALDLFSGTGSVSLEFASRGIGSVVSVDKHAGCVRWLEDVIKKFNITEIRTVKADAFKFLDGHKGKYQVIFADPPYDLPNIPHISELVFANDLLADNGMLIVEHPPFLKLDAQANFVETRRYGNSSFSFFEKPEITS
;
A
#
# COMPACT_ATOMS: atom_id res chain seq x y z
N MET A 1 13.24 -2.87 9.41
CA MET A 1 12.74 -3.02 8.02
C MET A 1 13.91 -2.96 7.06
N ARG A 2 13.84 -3.69 5.97
CA ARG A 2 14.88 -3.72 4.95
C ARG A 2 14.26 -3.40 3.58
N ILE A 3 14.93 -2.56 2.79
CA ILE A 3 14.54 -2.31 1.40
C ILE A 3 15.12 -3.44 0.53
N ILE A 4 14.27 -4.11 -0.24
CA ILE A 4 14.59 -5.38 -0.90
C ILE A 4 15.11 -5.16 -2.32
N GLY A 5 14.58 -4.17 -3.03
CA GLY A 5 14.94 -3.91 -4.43
C GLY A 5 15.19 -2.43 -4.72
N GLY A 6 15.60 -2.15 -5.97
CA GLY A 6 15.77 -0.80 -6.47
C GLY A 6 17.02 -0.07 -6.00
N LYS A 7 17.02 1.25 -6.14
CA LYS A 7 18.17 2.12 -5.87
C LYS A 7 18.63 2.12 -4.41
N LEU A 8 17.73 1.80 -3.47
CA LEU A 8 18.00 1.76 -2.03
C LEU A 8 18.11 0.33 -1.49
N LYS A 9 18.27 -0.67 -2.36
CA LYS A 9 18.37 -2.08 -1.98
C LYS A 9 19.41 -2.32 -0.89
N GLY A 10 19.02 -3.10 0.12
CA GLY A 10 19.92 -3.51 1.21
C GLY A 10 20.00 -2.53 2.38
N ILE A 11 19.38 -1.35 2.26
CA ILE A 11 19.32 -0.41 3.37
C ILE A 11 18.41 -0.96 4.47
N HIS A 12 18.95 -1.01 5.69
CA HIS A 12 18.22 -1.33 6.89
C HIS A 12 17.79 -0.06 7.62
N LEU A 13 16.51 0.02 7.97
CA LEU A 13 15.92 1.15 8.69
C LEU A 13 15.30 0.64 9.99
N ASN A 14 15.70 1.22 11.11
CA ASN A 14 15.22 0.85 12.43
C ASN A 14 14.28 1.93 12.95
N ALA A 15 12.98 1.72 12.85
CA ALA A 15 12.00 2.59 13.47
C ALA A 15 12.03 2.42 15.00
N PRO A 16 11.74 3.50 15.77
CA PRO A 16 11.61 3.39 17.21
C PRO A 16 10.61 2.32 17.64
N ALA A 17 10.98 1.50 18.63
CA ALA A 17 10.13 0.43 19.16
C ALA A 17 8.81 0.94 19.76
N SER A 18 8.75 2.23 20.09
CA SER A 18 7.53 2.90 20.60
C SER A 18 6.44 3.12 19.53
N LEU A 19 6.78 2.99 18.24
CA LEU A 19 5.78 3.16 17.17
C LEU A 19 4.92 1.90 17.04
N PRO A 20 3.60 2.05 16.83
CA PRO A 20 2.66 0.93 16.77
C PRO A 20 2.66 0.29 15.38
N VAL A 21 3.81 -0.26 14.96
CA VAL A 21 3.95 -0.86 13.64
C VAL A 21 4.27 -2.34 13.72
N ARG A 22 3.66 -3.11 12.83
CA ARG A 22 4.02 -4.49 12.59
C ARG A 22 4.89 -4.53 11.32
N PRO A 23 6.12 -5.05 11.40
CA PRO A 23 6.95 -5.15 10.19
C PRO A 23 6.29 -6.06 9.15
N THR A 24 6.17 -5.57 7.92
CA THR A 24 5.83 -6.43 6.78
C THR A 24 6.98 -7.40 6.56
N LYS A 25 6.68 -8.69 6.49
CA LYS A 25 7.70 -9.70 6.26
C LYS A 25 8.33 -9.52 4.89
N ASP A 26 9.65 -9.61 4.81
CA ASP A 26 10.42 -9.44 3.57
C ASP A 26 9.91 -10.34 2.44
N MET A 27 9.58 -11.60 2.75
CA MET A 27 9.06 -12.56 1.77
C MET A 27 7.74 -12.10 1.16
N ALA A 28 6.80 -11.62 1.99
CA ALA A 28 5.51 -11.14 1.51
C ALA A 28 5.66 -9.87 0.67
N LYS A 29 6.52 -8.95 1.11
CA LYS A 29 6.84 -7.73 0.39
C LYS A 29 7.50 -8.02 -0.97
N GLU A 30 8.46 -8.93 -1.01
CA GLU A 30 9.13 -9.35 -2.25
C GLU A 30 8.14 -9.98 -3.23
N ALA A 31 7.27 -10.87 -2.75
CA ALA A 31 6.23 -11.49 -3.58
C ALA A 31 5.28 -10.45 -4.16
N LEU A 32 4.82 -9.49 -3.35
CA LEU A 32 3.97 -8.39 -3.78
C LEU A 32 4.64 -7.59 -4.90
N PHE A 33 5.87 -7.15 -4.70
CA PHE A 33 6.58 -6.31 -5.68
C PHE A 33 6.96 -7.08 -6.94
N ASN A 34 7.18 -8.38 -6.88
CA ASN A 34 7.35 -9.21 -8.07
C ASN A 34 6.09 -9.21 -8.95
N ILE A 35 4.92 -9.32 -8.34
CA ILE A 35 3.63 -9.22 -9.06
C ILE A 35 3.49 -7.84 -9.70
N LEU A 36 3.70 -6.79 -8.94
CA LEU A 36 3.52 -5.41 -9.41
C LEU A 36 4.51 -5.04 -10.51
N TYR A 37 5.76 -5.46 -10.38
CA TYR A 37 6.82 -5.17 -11.35
C TYR A 37 6.58 -5.87 -12.69
N ASN A 38 5.94 -7.04 -12.67
CA ASN A 38 5.55 -7.75 -13.89
C ASN A 38 4.28 -7.18 -14.54
N THR A 39 3.52 -6.36 -13.82
CA THR A 39 2.24 -5.81 -14.28
C THR A 39 2.38 -4.37 -14.80
N TYR A 40 3.22 -3.57 -14.16
CA TYR A 40 3.31 -2.12 -14.39
C TYR A 40 4.71 -1.66 -14.74
N ASP A 41 4.78 -0.62 -15.58
CA ASP A 41 5.96 0.22 -15.69
C ASP A 41 5.90 1.29 -14.59
N PHE A 42 6.76 1.16 -13.59
CA PHE A 42 6.69 1.96 -12.37
C PHE A 42 6.89 3.45 -12.60
N GLU A 43 7.71 3.85 -13.58
CA GLU A 43 7.96 5.28 -13.83
C GLU A 43 6.68 6.05 -14.14
N ASP A 44 5.72 5.40 -14.77
CA ASP A 44 4.42 5.99 -15.15
C ASP A 44 3.32 5.76 -14.12
N CYS A 45 3.64 5.17 -12.98
CA CYS A 45 2.64 4.79 -11.98
C CYS A 45 2.57 5.75 -10.80
N THR A 46 1.36 5.88 -10.28
CA THR A 46 1.07 6.50 -8.99
C THR A 46 0.47 5.46 -8.05
N ALA A 47 1.02 5.35 -6.84
CA ALA A 47 0.52 4.46 -5.81
C ALA A 47 -0.05 5.22 -4.61
N LEU A 48 -1.03 4.61 -3.96
CA LEU A 48 -1.58 5.03 -2.68
C LEU A 48 -1.31 3.93 -1.65
N ASP A 49 -0.60 4.27 -0.58
CA ASP A 49 -0.27 3.37 0.51
C ASP A 49 -1.08 3.76 1.75
N LEU A 50 -2.13 3.01 2.03
CA LEU A 50 -3.03 3.23 3.16
C LEU A 50 -2.58 2.41 4.37
N PHE A 51 -2.72 3.00 5.56
CA PHE A 51 -2.17 2.42 6.79
C PHE A 51 -0.66 2.19 6.66
N SER A 52 0.04 3.18 6.14
CA SER A 52 1.43 3.02 5.71
C SER A 52 2.42 2.78 6.86
N GLY A 53 2.04 3.07 8.10
CA GLY A 53 2.92 2.93 9.25
C GLY A 53 4.22 3.70 9.05
N THR A 54 5.35 3.02 9.18
CA THR A 54 6.66 3.60 8.91
C THR A 54 7.04 3.64 7.44
N GLY A 55 6.12 3.28 6.55
CA GLY A 55 6.30 3.46 5.11
C GLY A 55 7.11 2.38 4.41
N SER A 56 7.14 1.14 4.94
CA SER A 56 7.89 0.04 4.32
C SER A 56 7.54 -0.17 2.85
N VAL A 57 6.25 -0.15 2.52
CA VAL A 57 5.76 -0.34 1.15
C VAL A 57 6.00 0.92 0.31
N SER A 58 5.76 2.11 0.86
CA SER A 58 6.04 3.39 0.19
C SER A 58 7.51 3.53 -0.18
N LEU A 59 8.43 3.18 0.73
CA LEU A 59 9.87 3.23 0.50
C LEU A 59 10.32 2.21 -0.55
N GLU A 60 9.71 1.03 -0.55
CA GLU A 60 9.98 0.02 -1.57
C GLU A 60 9.56 0.50 -2.96
N PHE A 61 8.38 1.10 -3.10
CA PHE A 61 7.93 1.74 -4.34
C PHE A 61 8.93 2.79 -4.83
N ALA A 62 9.31 3.73 -3.96
CA ALA A 62 10.26 4.78 -4.30
C ALA A 62 11.62 4.21 -4.72
N SER A 63 12.12 3.21 -3.98
CA SER A 63 13.38 2.53 -4.32
C SER A 63 13.35 1.88 -5.69
N ARG A 64 12.20 1.38 -6.12
CA ARG A 64 12.02 0.71 -7.41
C ARG A 64 11.61 1.64 -8.55
N GLY A 65 11.62 2.94 -8.33
CA GLY A 65 11.48 3.94 -9.38
C GLY A 65 10.04 4.31 -9.75
N ILE A 66 9.09 4.19 -8.81
CA ILE A 66 7.72 4.64 -9.06
C ILE A 66 7.67 6.15 -9.32
N GLY A 67 6.71 6.60 -10.15
CA GLY A 67 6.53 8.02 -10.44
C GLY A 67 6.12 8.83 -9.20
N SER A 68 5.15 8.35 -8.43
CA SER A 68 4.76 8.99 -7.19
C SER A 68 4.03 8.03 -6.23
N VAL A 69 4.12 8.32 -4.94
CA VAL A 69 3.41 7.60 -3.86
C VAL A 69 2.76 8.60 -2.92
N VAL A 70 1.51 8.37 -2.59
CA VAL A 70 0.83 9.04 -1.46
C VAL A 70 0.78 8.05 -0.30
N SER A 71 1.43 8.39 0.80
CA SER A 71 1.56 7.56 1.99
C SER A 71 0.68 8.12 3.10
N VAL A 72 -0.31 7.35 3.55
CA VAL A 72 -1.35 7.79 4.50
C VAL A 72 -1.27 6.99 5.78
N ASP A 73 -1.11 7.65 6.90
CA ASP A 73 -1.22 7.06 8.23
C ASP A 73 -1.78 8.06 9.23
N LYS A 74 -2.54 7.58 10.20
CA LYS A 74 -3.11 8.43 11.25
C LYS A 74 -2.13 8.76 12.38
N HIS A 75 -1.08 7.96 12.54
CA HIS A 75 -0.13 8.07 13.65
C HIS A 75 0.96 9.10 13.34
N ALA A 76 0.92 10.23 14.05
CA ALA A 76 1.86 11.34 13.82
C ALA A 76 3.34 10.94 13.91
N GLY A 77 3.68 10.04 14.84
CA GLY A 77 5.06 9.53 15.01
C GLY A 77 5.55 8.73 13.80
N CYS A 78 4.68 7.91 13.20
CA CYS A 78 4.99 7.17 11.98
C CYS A 78 5.23 8.11 10.80
N VAL A 79 4.36 9.10 10.64
CA VAL A 79 4.48 10.10 9.56
C VAL A 79 5.79 10.88 9.69
N ARG A 80 6.10 11.39 10.89
CA ARG A 80 7.35 12.14 11.13
C ARG A 80 8.58 11.27 10.85
N TRP A 81 8.58 10.04 11.32
CA TRP A 81 9.70 9.13 11.08
C TRP A 81 9.92 8.88 9.58
N LEU A 82 8.85 8.66 8.82
CA LEU A 82 8.93 8.50 7.37
C LEU A 82 9.45 9.78 6.70
N GLU A 83 9.00 10.95 7.13
CA GLU A 83 9.49 12.23 6.62
C GLU A 83 11.00 12.43 6.87
N ASP A 84 11.51 11.99 8.03
CA ASP A 84 12.94 12.02 8.33
C ASP A 84 13.72 11.09 7.40
N VAL A 85 13.21 9.90 7.12
CA VAL A 85 13.82 8.97 6.15
C VAL A 85 13.82 9.57 4.74
N ILE A 86 12.70 10.16 4.32
CA ILE A 86 12.56 10.85 3.03
C ILE A 86 13.63 11.93 2.86
N LYS A 87 13.84 12.75 3.89
CA LYS A 87 14.89 13.79 3.88
C LYS A 87 16.28 13.18 3.83
N LYS A 88 16.54 12.18 4.67
CA LYS A 88 17.85 11.53 4.77
C LYS A 88 18.34 10.97 3.44
N PHE A 89 17.44 10.38 2.65
CA PHE A 89 17.77 9.74 1.38
C PHE A 89 17.37 10.55 0.16
N ASN A 90 16.94 11.81 0.33
CA ASN A 90 16.51 12.71 -0.75
C ASN A 90 15.44 12.07 -1.66
N ILE A 91 14.44 11.42 -1.06
CA ILE A 91 13.34 10.78 -1.79
C ILE A 91 12.33 11.85 -2.20
N THR A 92 12.06 11.98 -3.47
CA THR A 92 11.14 12.99 -4.02
C THR A 92 9.79 12.41 -4.42
N GLU A 93 9.69 11.11 -4.53
CA GLU A 93 8.51 10.39 -5.03
C GLU A 93 7.39 10.25 -4.01
N ILE A 94 7.70 10.37 -2.70
CA ILE A 94 6.72 10.12 -1.62
C ILE A 94 6.18 11.42 -1.05
N ARG A 95 4.86 11.53 -1.00
CA ARG A 95 4.12 12.56 -0.25
C ARG A 95 3.41 11.89 0.93
N THR A 96 3.64 12.38 2.13
CA THR A 96 3.00 11.89 3.34
C THR A 96 1.71 12.66 3.65
N VAL A 97 0.72 11.96 4.18
CA VAL A 97 -0.54 12.54 4.66
C VAL A 97 -0.86 11.93 6.04
N LYS A 98 -0.99 12.79 7.05
CA LYS A 98 -1.47 12.36 8.35
C LYS A 98 -3.00 12.40 8.35
N ALA A 99 -3.62 11.23 8.23
CA ALA A 99 -5.08 11.09 8.23
C ALA A 99 -5.49 9.67 8.59
N ASP A 100 -6.70 9.53 9.10
CA ASP A 100 -7.38 8.24 9.14
C ASP A 100 -7.68 7.79 7.70
N ALA A 101 -7.38 6.53 7.36
CA ALA A 101 -7.49 6.03 6.00
C ALA A 101 -8.92 6.09 5.45
N PHE A 102 -9.93 5.77 6.27
CA PHE A 102 -11.33 5.84 5.84
C PHE A 102 -11.79 7.28 5.59
N LYS A 103 -11.39 8.20 6.47
CA LYS A 103 -11.68 9.63 6.28
C LYS A 103 -10.97 10.20 5.06
N PHE A 104 -9.73 9.74 4.81
CA PHE A 104 -8.98 10.12 3.62
C PHE A 104 -9.68 9.65 2.35
N LEU A 105 -10.14 8.40 2.33
CA LEU A 105 -10.82 7.82 1.16
C LEU A 105 -12.18 8.46 0.90
N ASP A 106 -12.87 8.91 1.94
CA ASP A 106 -14.18 9.52 1.82
C ASP A 106 -14.09 10.86 1.08
N GLY A 107 -14.65 10.91 -0.11
CA GLY A 107 -14.61 12.11 -0.97
C GLY A 107 -13.25 12.40 -1.62
N HIS A 108 -12.25 11.54 -1.44
CA HIS A 108 -10.93 11.73 -2.09
C HIS A 108 -11.08 11.70 -3.62
N LYS A 109 -10.30 12.53 -4.29
CA LYS A 109 -10.21 12.60 -5.75
C LYS A 109 -8.79 12.24 -6.16
N GLY A 110 -8.64 11.32 -7.07
CA GLY A 110 -7.35 10.87 -7.59
C GLY A 110 -7.50 9.60 -8.40
N LYS A 111 -6.45 9.24 -9.12
CA LYS A 111 -6.37 8.00 -9.88
C LYS A 111 -5.04 7.32 -9.61
N TYR A 112 -5.09 6.05 -9.25
CA TYR A 112 -3.92 5.27 -8.87
C TYR A 112 -3.86 3.97 -9.65
N GLN A 113 -2.69 3.62 -10.14
CA GLN A 113 -2.44 2.29 -10.71
C GLN A 113 -2.39 1.23 -9.61
N VAL A 114 -1.87 1.58 -8.44
CA VAL A 114 -1.82 0.67 -7.31
C VAL A 114 -2.34 1.37 -6.05
N ILE A 115 -3.30 0.75 -5.38
CA ILE A 115 -3.70 1.10 -4.02
C ILE A 115 -3.38 -0.09 -3.14
N PHE A 116 -2.54 0.12 -2.13
CA PHE A 116 -2.19 -0.89 -1.14
C PHE A 116 -2.72 -0.49 0.23
N ALA A 117 -3.32 -1.43 0.94
CA ALA A 117 -3.83 -1.21 2.29
C ALA A 117 -3.40 -2.35 3.21
N ASP A 118 -2.74 -2.02 4.32
CA ASP A 118 -2.36 -2.96 5.37
C ASP A 118 -2.97 -2.52 6.72
N PRO A 119 -4.31 -2.69 6.89
CA PRO A 119 -4.98 -2.28 8.10
C PRO A 119 -4.59 -3.16 9.29
N PRO A 120 -4.75 -2.66 10.54
CA PRO A 120 -4.67 -3.52 11.72
C PRO A 120 -5.62 -4.71 11.60
N TYR A 121 -5.16 -5.90 11.98
CA TYR A 121 -5.93 -7.15 11.81
C TYR A 121 -7.22 -7.21 12.63
N ASP A 122 -7.30 -6.46 13.71
CA ASP A 122 -8.49 -6.33 14.57
C ASP A 122 -9.48 -5.26 14.11
N LEU A 123 -9.17 -4.55 13.01
CA LEU A 123 -10.06 -3.53 12.46
C LEU A 123 -11.36 -4.19 11.96
N PRO A 124 -12.56 -3.80 12.45
CA PRO A 124 -13.80 -4.52 12.14
C PRO A 124 -14.32 -4.26 10.73
N ASN A 125 -13.89 -3.18 10.08
CA ASN A 125 -14.44 -2.70 8.81
C ASN A 125 -13.44 -2.78 7.65
N ILE A 126 -12.53 -3.77 7.67
CA ILE A 126 -11.58 -4.01 6.56
C ILE A 126 -12.30 -4.09 5.20
N PRO A 127 -13.44 -4.80 5.04
CA PRO A 127 -14.15 -4.86 3.76
C PRO A 127 -14.60 -3.49 3.23
N HIS A 128 -14.79 -2.50 4.10
CA HIS A 128 -15.20 -1.15 3.69
C HIS A 128 -14.13 -0.40 2.87
N ILE A 129 -12.87 -0.84 2.94
CA ILE A 129 -11.77 -0.25 2.15
C ILE A 129 -12.07 -0.38 0.66
N SER A 130 -12.40 -1.59 0.18
CA SER A 130 -12.71 -1.81 -1.24
C SER A 130 -13.96 -1.03 -1.66
N GLU A 131 -14.96 -1.00 -0.83
CA GLU A 131 -16.20 -0.24 -1.10
C GLU A 131 -15.89 1.25 -1.35
N LEU A 132 -15.10 1.88 -0.49
CA LEU A 132 -14.73 3.30 -0.65
C LEU A 132 -13.85 3.55 -1.86
N VAL A 133 -12.88 2.67 -2.14
CA VAL A 133 -12.01 2.80 -3.31
C VAL A 133 -12.81 2.79 -4.60
N PHE A 134 -13.76 1.88 -4.74
CA PHE A 134 -14.59 1.79 -5.95
C PHE A 134 -15.70 2.85 -6.00
N ALA A 135 -16.32 3.19 -4.87
CA ALA A 135 -17.34 4.24 -4.81
C ALA A 135 -16.79 5.62 -5.21
N ASN A 136 -15.53 5.92 -4.86
CA ASN A 136 -14.86 7.17 -5.22
C ASN A 136 -14.05 7.07 -6.52
N ASP A 137 -14.13 5.95 -7.22
CA ASP A 137 -13.46 5.73 -8.52
C ASP A 137 -11.96 6.07 -8.49
N LEU A 138 -11.24 5.51 -7.50
CA LEU A 138 -9.84 5.85 -7.23
C LEU A 138 -8.83 5.02 -8.02
N LEU A 139 -9.25 3.95 -8.69
CA LEU A 139 -8.34 3.16 -9.54
C LEU A 139 -8.28 3.73 -10.96
N ALA A 140 -7.07 3.81 -11.50
CA ALA A 140 -6.88 3.98 -12.94
C ALA A 140 -7.48 2.78 -13.70
N ASP A 141 -7.68 2.89 -15.01
CA ASP A 141 -8.36 1.85 -15.81
C ASP A 141 -7.72 0.47 -15.70
N ASN A 142 -6.39 0.42 -15.60
CA ASN A 142 -5.61 -0.81 -15.38
C ASN A 142 -5.17 -0.99 -13.94
N GLY A 143 -5.76 -0.23 -13.01
CA GLY A 143 -5.35 -0.20 -11.62
C GLY A 143 -5.81 -1.41 -10.82
N MET A 144 -5.09 -1.70 -9.73
CA MET A 144 -5.48 -2.72 -8.76
C MET A 144 -5.43 -2.20 -7.33
N LEU A 145 -6.36 -2.70 -6.52
CA LEU A 145 -6.34 -2.56 -5.07
C LEU A 145 -5.84 -3.87 -4.47
N ILE A 146 -4.92 -3.78 -3.51
CA ILE A 146 -4.41 -4.91 -2.77
C ILE A 146 -4.65 -4.64 -1.29
N VAL A 147 -5.36 -5.55 -0.62
CA VAL A 147 -5.62 -5.46 0.82
C VAL A 147 -4.92 -6.61 1.52
N GLU A 148 -4.01 -6.28 2.44
CA GLU A 148 -3.43 -7.26 3.36
C GLU A 148 -4.40 -7.46 4.54
N HIS A 149 -4.66 -8.72 4.88
CA HIS A 149 -5.61 -9.06 5.94
C HIS A 149 -5.26 -10.41 6.57
N PRO A 150 -5.81 -10.73 7.78
CA PRO A 150 -5.58 -12.05 8.37
C PRO A 150 -6.23 -13.16 7.54
N PRO A 151 -5.65 -14.39 7.52
CA PRO A 151 -6.13 -15.49 6.69
C PRO A 151 -7.56 -15.95 6.99
N PHE A 152 -8.04 -15.71 8.21
CA PHE A 152 -9.42 -16.10 8.58
C PHE A 152 -10.50 -15.15 8.01
N LEU A 153 -10.11 -13.91 7.63
CA LEU A 153 -11.03 -12.97 6.99
C LEU A 153 -11.18 -13.33 5.52
N LYS A 154 -12.42 -13.43 5.04
CA LYS A 154 -12.74 -13.69 3.63
C LYS A 154 -13.26 -12.43 2.97
N LEU A 155 -12.65 -12.04 1.85
CA LEU A 155 -13.05 -10.87 1.05
C LEU A 155 -13.61 -11.26 -0.33
N ASP A 156 -13.73 -12.56 -0.58
CA ASP A 156 -14.15 -13.11 -1.88
C ASP A 156 -15.59 -12.78 -2.29
N ALA A 157 -16.43 -12.38 -1.34
CA ALA A 157 -17.79 -11.93 -1.64
C ALA A 157 -17.89 -10.43 -2.00
N GLN A 158 -16.78 -9.68 -1.88
CA GLN A 158 -16.77 -8.26 -2.22
C GLN A 158 -16.81 -8.05 -3.74
N ALA A 159 -17.48 -6.97 -4.17
CA ALA A 159 -17.50 -6.58 -5.58
C ALA A 159 -16.06 -6.32 -6.09
N ASN A 160 -15.81 -6.68 -7.35
CA ASN A 160 -14.53 -6.50 -8.02
C ASN A 160 -13.37 -7.35 -7.46
N PHE A 161 -13.66 -8.31 -6.60
CA PHE A 161 -12.67 -9.25 -6.09
C PHE A 161 -12.12 -10.13 -7.23
N VAL A 162 -10.80 -10.34 -7.27
CA VAL A 162 -10.13 -11.18 -8.26
C VAL A 162 -9.62 -12.48 -7.64
N GLU A 163 -8.73 -12.36 -6.65
CA GLU A 163 -8.10 -13.52 -6.00
C GLU A 163 -7.53 -13.15 -4.63
N THR A 164 -7.26 -14.18 -3.84
CA THR A 164 -6.50 -14.06 -2.59
C THR A 164 -5.26 -14.93 -2.69
N ARG A 165 -4.10 -14.38 -2.30
CA ARG A 165 -2.84 -15.12 -2.16
C ARG A 165 -2.39 -15.07 -0.71
N ARG A 166 -1.99 -16.24 -0.17
CA ARG A 166 -1.53 -16.35 1.20
C ARG A 166 0.00 -16.43 1.28
N TYR A 167 0.58 -15.62 2.16
CA TYR A 167 2.01 -15.62 2.49
C TYR A 167 2.18 -15.72 4.00
N GLY A 168 2.42 -16.95 4.51
CA GLY A 168 2.52 -17.19 5.96
C GLY A 168 1.21 -16.86 6.68
N ASN A 169 1.27 -15.92 7.61
CA ASN A 169 0.13 -15.45 8.40
C ASN A 169 -0.58 -14.24 7.80
N SER A 170 -0.21 -13.84 6.59
CA SER A 170 -0.83 -12.74 5.87
C SER A 170 -1.50 -13.25 4.59
N SER A 171 -2.63 -12.65 4.24
CA SER A 171 -3.26 -12.83 2.95
C SER A 171 -3.30 -11.50 2.21
N PHE A 172 -3.09 -11.54 0.90
CA PHE A 172 -3.31 -10.41 -0.01
C PHE A 172 -4.51 -10.71 -0.88
N SER A 173 -5.55 -9.88 -0.79
CA SER A 173 -6.69 -9.93 -1.70
C SER A 173 -6.58 -8.83 -2.74
N PHE A 174 -6.81 -9.19 -4.00
CA PHE A 174 -6.65 -8.34 -5.17
C PHE A 174 -8.02 -7.99 -5.74
N PHE A 175 -8.20 -6.71 -6.08
CA PHE A 175 -9.42 -6.18 -6.66
C PHE A 175 -9.07 -5.34 -7.88
N GLU A 176 -9.86 -5.47 -8.95
CA GLU A 176 -9.67 -4.73 -10.19
C GLU A 176 -11.01 -4.23 -10.72
N LYS A 177 -11.00 -3.16 -11.52
CA LYS A 177 -12.20 -2.78 -12.27
C LYS A 177 -12.57 -3.89 -13.24
N PRO A 178 -13.87 -4.13 -13.48
CA PRO A 178 -14.26 -5.05 -14.54
C PRO A 178 -13.73 -4.57 -15.88
N GLU A 179 -13.29 -5.51 -16.73
CA GLU A 179 -12.87 -5.19 -18.09
C GLU A 179 -14.04 -4.53 -18.84
N ILE A 180 -13.75 -3.43 -19.52
CA ILE A 180 -14.70 -2.79 -20.41
C ILE A 180 -14.71 -3.62 -21.68
N THR A 181 -15.70 -4.51 -21.82
CA THR A 181 -15.97 -5.18 -23.09
C THR A 181 -16.67 -4.20 -24.01
N SER A 182 -15.95 -3.71 -24.99
CA SER A 182 -16.52 -2.90 -26.07
C SER A 182 -17.29 -3.78 -27.09
#